data_488c5d1ae4545d9fed0b7d31c7cb2d3d
#
_entry.id   488c5d1ae4545d9fed0b7d31c7cb2d3d
#
_cell.length_a   1.000
_cell.length_b   1.000
_cell.length_c   1.000
_cell.angle_alpha   90.00
_cell.angle_beta   90.00
_cell.angle_gamma   90.00
#
_symmetry.space_group_name_H-M   'P 1'
#
loop_
_entity.id
_entity.type
_entity.pdbx_description
1 polymer ?
#
loop_
_entity_poly.entity_id
_entity_poly.type
_entity_poly.pdbx_seq_one_letter_code
_entity_poly.pdbx_strand_id
1 'polypeptide(L)'
;LTFGRSLMLLIDHTEEGSMGLVINKQLPLLLNDIIMEFKYIDEIPLYKGGPIATDTLFYLHTLADIPGAISICKGLYLNGDFEEIKRYILQGNKISEHIRFFLGYSGWESEQLSNEIRENTWLVSEEKKSYLMKSDTKDMWRKALEKLGSKYETWSRFPQVPTLN
;
A
#
# COMPACT_ATOMS: atom_id res chain seq x y z
N LEU A 1 -5.13 14.91 -8.63
CA LEU A 1 -3.78 14.44 -8.31
C LEU A 1 -3.82 12.97 -7.90
N THR A 2 -3.24 12.09 -8.74
CA THR A 2 -3.28 10.63 -8.54
C THR A 2 -2.62 10.21 -7.22
N PHE A 3 -1.56 10.89 -6.81
CA PHE A 3 -0.77 10.54 -5.64
C PHE A 3 -0.88 11.56 -4.48
N GLY A 4 -1.86 12.45 -4.53
CA GLY A 4 -2.04 13.41 -3.45
C GLY A 4 -2.23 12.73 -2.10
N ARG A 5 -1.41 13.10 -1.10
CA ARG A 5 -1.40 12.52 0.25
C ARG A 5 -1.22 11.01 0.29
N SER A 6 -0.49 10.47 -0.69
CA SER A 6 -0.21 9.04 -0.75
C SER A 6 1.00 8.67 0.08
N LEU A 7 0.88 7.56 0.79
CA LEU A 7 2.01 6.87 1.42
C LEU A 7 2.35 5.67 0.54
N MET A 8 3.55 5.67 -0.02
CA MET A 8 3.99 4.67 -0.99
C MET A 8 4.96 3.70 -0.34
N LEU A 9 4.63 2.41 -0.39
CA LEU A 9 5.60 1.36 -0.03
C LEU A 9 6.38 0.97 -1.27
N LEU A 10 7.68 1.23 -1.26
CA LEU A 10 8.56 0.83 -2.36
C LEU A 10 8.82 -0.68 -2.27
N ILE A 11 8.40 -1.40 -3.30
CA ILE A 11 8.52 -2.87 -3.38
C ILE A 11 9.83 -3.26 -4.06
N ASP A 12 10.17 -2.59 -5.16
CA ASP A 12 11.37 -2.87 -5.93
C ASP A 12 11.94 -1.57 -6.48
N HIS A 13 13.25 -1.45 -6.43
CA HIS A 13 13.96 -0.29 -6.96
C HIS A 13 15.26 -0.75 -7.61
N THR A 14 15.30 -0.68 -8.93
CA THR A 14 16.45 -1.09 -9.73
C THR A 14 16.85 0.01 -10.72
N GLU A 15 17.97 -0.19 -11.40
CA GLU A 15 18.38 0.72 -12.47
C GLU A 15 17.40 0.73 -13.64
N GLU A 16 16.62 -0.33 -13.80
CA GLU A 16 15.63 -0.46 -14.88
C GLU A 16 14.30 0.21 -14.56
N GLY A 17 14.03 0.49 -13.28
CA GLY A 17 12.81 1.12 -12.84
C GLY A 17 12.45 0.75 -11.41
N SER A 18 11.29 1.23 -10.98
CA SER A 18 10.81 1.02 -9.62
C SER A 18 9.34 0.64 -9.61
N MET A 19 8.93 -0.11 -8.59
CA MET A 19 7.55 -0.50 -8.34
C MET A 19 7.20 -0.25 -6.89
N GLY A 20 5.99 0.22 -6.65
CA GLY A 20 5.48 0.43 -5.30
C GLY A 20 3.97 0.26 -5.20
N LEU A 21 3.50 0.24 -3.97
CA LEU A 21 2.07 0.20 -3.63
C LEU A 21 1.70 1.39 -2.75
N VAL A 22 0.68 2.14 -3.15
CA VAL A 22 0.06 3.12 -2.27
C VAL A 22 -0.69 2.34 -1.19
N ILE A 23 -0.41 2.62 0.08
CA ILE A 23 -0.95 1.79 1.18
C ILE A 23 -2.11 2.45 1.94
N ASN A 24 -2.40 3.71 1.70
CA ASN A 24 -3.38 4.48 2.48
C ASN A 24 -4.59 4.98 1.69
N LYS A 25 -4.87 4.43 0.51
CA LYS A 25 -6.01 4.84 -0.32
C LYS A 25 -7.04 3.70 -0.40
N GLN A 26 -7.98 3.70 0.52
CA GLN A 26 -9.05 2.70 0.54
C GLN A 26 -10.05 2.97 -0.59
N LEU A 27 -10.46 1.89 -1.27
CA LEU A 27 -11.51 1.94 -2.30
C LEU A 27 -12.90 1.86 -1.65
N PRO A 28 -13.94 2.37 -2.31
CA PRO A 28 -15.32 2.18 -1.85
C PRO A 28 -15.85 0.76 -2.07
N LEU A 29 -15.03 -0.11 -2.60
CA LEU A 29 -15.28 -1.50 -2.96
C LEU A 29 -14.59 -2.41 -1.96
N LEU A 30 -15.23 -3.54 -1.61
CA LEU A 30 -14.65 -4.54 -0.71
C LEU A 30 -14.10 -5.72 -1.50
N LEU A 31 -13.15 -6.44 -0.92
CA LEU A 31 -12.66 -7.70 -1.51
C LEU A 31 -13.81 -8.71 -1.63
N ASN A 32 -14.75 -8.70 -0.69
CA ASN A 32 -15.96 -9.53 -0.70
C ASN A 32 -16.83 -9.34 -1.96
N ASP A 33 -16.74 -8.16 -2.59
CA ASP A 33 -17.48 -7.87 -3.82
C ASP A 33 -16.83 -8.48 -5.07
N ILE A 34 -15.56 -8.87 -4.96
CA ILE A 34 -14.77 -9.40 -6.09
C ILE A 34 -14.58 -10.92 -5.97
N ILE A 35 -14.28 -11.41 -4.77
CA ILE A 35 -14.02 -12.83 -4.52
C ILE A 35 -15.30 -13.49 -4.01
N MET A 36 -15.88 -14.35 -4.82
CA MET A 36 -17.18 -14.96 -4.54
C MET A 36 -17.17 -15.77 -3.24
N GLU A 37 -16.09 -16.45 -2.94
CA GLU A 37 -15.92 -17.27 -1.74
C GLU A 37 -15.95 -16.45 -0.45
N PHE A 38 -15.75 -15.14 -0.55
CA PHE A 38 -15.75 -14.22 0.62
C PHE A 38 -17.08 -13.47 0.79
N LYS A 39 -18.09 -13.80 -0.01
CA LYS A 39 -19.36 -13.05 -0.04
C LYS A 39 -20.05 -12.93 1.31
N TYR A 40 -19.97 -13.94 2.16
CA TYR A 40 -20.70 -14.02 3.42
C TYR A 40 -19.83 -13.95 4.67
N ILE A 41 -18.55 -13.62 4.54
CA ILE A 41 -17.67 -13.42 5.69
C ILE A 41 -17.55 -11.91 6.01
N ASP A 42 -16.85 -11.60 7.10
CA ASP A 42 -16.62 -10.22 7.51
C ASP A 42 -15.99 -9.38 6.39
N GLU A 43 -16.32 -8.11 6.36
CA GLU A 43 -15.84 -7.18 5.35
C GLU A 43 -14.31 -7.07 5.32
N ILE A 44 -13.74 -7.23 4.13
CA ILE A 44 -12.30 -7.10 3.89
C ILE A 44 -12.05 -5.85 3.04
N PRO A 45 -11.40 -4.83 3.60
CA PRO A 45 -11.09 -3.61 2.86
C PRO A 45 -10.19 -3.87 1.65
N LEU A 46 -10.38 -3.07 0.61
CA LEU A 46 -9.59 -3.10 -0.60
C LEU A 46 -9.01 -1.72 -0.84
N TYR A 47 -7.74 -1.67 -1.24
CA TYR A 47 -7.00 -0.42 -1.42
C TYR A 47 -6.58 -0.25 -2.87
N LYS A 48 -6.43 0.99 -3.31
CA LYS A 48 -5.87 1.30 -4.62
C LYS A 48 -4.34 1.39 -4.48
N GLY A 49 -3.62 0.42 -5.03
CA GLY A 49 -2.16 0.38 -4.96
C GLY A 49 -1.48 1.29 -5.98
N GLY A 50 -2.17 1.68 -7.03
CA GLY A 50 -1.67 2.59 -8.04
C GLY A 50 -2.46 2.55 -9.34
N PRO A 51 -2.05 3.33 -10.34
CA PRO A 51 -2.78 3.49 -11.60
C PRO A 51 -2.50 2.41 -12.65
N ILE A 52 -1.54 1.52 -12.42
CA ILE A 52 -1.13 0.49 -13.37
C ILE A 52 -1.79 -0.83 -13.01
N ALA A 53 -2.27 -1.58 -14.01
CA ALA A 53 -2.92 -2.87 -13.84
C ALA A 53 -4.02 -2.84 -12.77
N THR A 54 -4.96 -1.92 -12.91
CA THR A 54 -5.99 -1.62 -11.90
C THR A 54 -7.00 -2.76 -11.68
N ASP A 55 -6.97 -3.78 -12.49
CA ASP A 55 -7.76 -5.01 -12.38
C ASP A 55 -6.98 -6.17 -11.75
N THR A 56 -5.71 -5.96 -11.42
CA THR A 56 -4.84 -6.99 -10.83
C THR A 56 -4.80 -6.85 -9.32
N LEU A 57 -5.03 -7.96 -8.63
CA LEU A 57 -5.01 -8.04 -7.17
C LEU A 57 -3.60 -8.32 -6.67
N PHE A 58 -3.15 -7.48 -5.76
CA PHE A 58 -1.90 -7.65 -4.99
C PHE A 58 -2.25 -7.80 -3.52
N TYR A 59 -1.48 -8.59 -2.80
CA TYR A 59 -1.69 -8.76 -1.36
C TYR A 59 -0.37 -8.76 -0.60
N LEU A 60 -0.34 -7.90 0.40
CA LEU A 60 0.79 -7.72 1.32
C LEU A 60 0.43 -8.42 2.62
N HIS A 61 1.31 -9.28 3.14
CA HIS A 61 0.96 -10.10 4.29
C HIS A 61 2.16 -10.47 5.16
N THR A 62 1.86 -10.99 6.34
CA THR A 62 2.84 -11.40 7.34
C THR A 62 3.00 -12.92 7.44
N LEU A 63 2.40 -13.68 6.53
CA LEU A 63 2.35 -15.15 6.57
C LEU A 63 3.61 -15.72 5.92
N ALA A 64 4.51 -16.27 6.74
CA ALA A 64 5.84 -16.71 6.28
C ALA A 64 5.82 -17.95 5.37
N ASP A 65 4.75 -18.75 5.44
CA ASP A 65 4.72 -20.06 4.79
C ASP A 65 3.93 -20.11 3.48
N ILE A 66 3.58 -18.96 2.91
CA ILE A 66 2.85 -18.91 1.64
C ILE A 66 3.81 -19.22 0.48
N PRO A 67 3.57 -20.32 -0.26
CA PRO A 67 4.44 -20.65 -1.41
C PRO A 67 4.43 -19.54 -2.45
N GLY A 68 5.60 -19.23 -2.99
CA GLY A 68 5.76 -18.23 -4.05
C GLY A 68 5.68 -16.79 -3.58
N ALA A 69 5.50 -16.52 -2.29
CA ALA A 69 5.51 -15.15 -1.77
C ALA A 69 6.90 -14.53 -1.88
N ILE A 70 6.92 -13.23 -2.20
CA ILE A 70 8.17 -12.47 -2.34
C ILE A 70 8.43 -11.74 -1.03
N SER A 71 9.61 -11.95 -0.44
CA SER A 71 9.99 -11.22 0.78
C SER A 71 10.31 -9.76 0.44
N ILE A 72 9.60 -8.83 1.08
CA ILE A 72 9.83 -7.39 0.94
C ILE A 72 10.85 -6.94 2.00
N CYS A 73 10.61 -7.34 3.23
CA CYS A 73 11.51 -7.15 4.35
C CYS A 73 11.21 -8.24 5.38
N LYS A 74 11.93 -8.28 6.47
CA LYS A 74 11.75 -9.31 7.49
C LYS A 74 10.30 -9.32 8.01
N GLY A 75 9.60 -10.42 7.77
CA GLY A 75 8.23 -10.64 8.23
C GLY A 75 7.14 -9.97 7.38
N LEU A 76 7.48 -9.46 6.20
CA LEU A 76 6.53 -8.86 5.27
C LEU A 76 6.74 -9.43 3.87
N TYR A 77 5.67 -9.92 3.27
CA TYR A 77 5.68 -10.66 2.01
C TYR A 77 4.65 -10.10 1.04
N LEU A 78 4.93 -10.24 -0.25
CA LEU A 78 4.03 -9.86 -1.32
C LEU A 78 3.59 -11.08 -2.10
N ASN A 79 2.28 -11.21 -2.33
CA ASN A 79 1.66 -12.23 -3.17
C ASN A 79 1.97 -13.67 -2.71
N GLY A 80 2.05 -14.59 -3.64
CA GLY A 80 2.20 -16.03 -3.40
C GLY A 80 0.91 -16.77 -3.74
N ASP A 81 0.83 -18.03 -3.32
CA ASP A 81 -0.32 -18.89 -3.60
C ASP A 81 -1.60 -18.35 -2.98
N PHE A 82 -2.49 -17.84 -3.81
CA PHE A 82 -3.75 -17.22 -3.36
C PHE A 82 -4.70 -18.25 -2.72
N GLU A 83 -4.64 -19.53 -3.11
CA GLU A 83 -5.45 -20.58 -2.49
C GLU A 83 -5.09 -20.74 -1.01
N GLU A 84 -3.82 -20.59 -0.65
CA GLU A 84 -3.38 -20.63 0.74
C GLU A 84 -3.84 -19.39 1.52
N ILE A 85 -3.84 -18.23 0.89
CA ILE A 85 -4.40 -17.00 1.47
C ILE A 85 -5.91 -17.17 1.72
N LYS A 86 -6.65 -17.70 0.75
CA LYS A 86 -8.08 -18.00 0.91
C LYS A 86 -8.34 -18.97 2.05
N ARG A 87 -7.55 -20.01 2.14
CA ARG A 87 -7.68 -21.01 3.22
C ARG A 87 -7.51 -20.37 4.58
N TYR A 88 -6.47 -19.54 4.75
CA TYR A 88 -6.21 -18.80 5.97
C TYR A 88 -7.45 -17.97 6.38
N ILE A 89 -8.01 -17.23 5.43
CA ILE A 89 -9.17 -16.35 5.65
C ILE A 89 -10.42 -17.16 5.99
N LEU A 90 -10.70 -18.22 5.24
CA LEU A 90 -11.91 -19.04 5.42
C LEU A 90 -11.88 -19.88 6.70
N GLN A 91 -10.70 -20.11 7.26
CA GLN A 91 -10.55 -20.73 8.58
C GLN A 91 -10.89 -19.80 9.75
N GLY A 92 -11.22 -18.53 9.47
CA GLY A 92 -11.60 -17.56 10.49
C GLY A 92 -10.43 -16.85 11.16
N ASN A 93 -9.24 -16.91 10.59
CA ASN A 93 -8.07 -16.21 11.12
C ASN A 93 -8.19 -14.69 10.95
N LYS A 94 -7.54 -13.95 11.83
CA LYS A 94 -7.53 -12.49 11.80
C LYS A 94 -6.86 -11.98 10.54
N ILE A 95 -7.54 -11.11 9.79
CA ILE A 95 -7.04 -10.50 8.56
C ILE A 95 -6.40 -9.15 8.86
N SER A 96 -7.06 -8.34 9.68
CA SER A 96 -6.57 -7.01 10.09
C SER A 96 -5.14 -7.11 10.63
N GLU A 97 -4.26 -6.25 10.15
CA GLU A 97 -2.82 -6.20 10.47
C GLU A 97 -1.99 -7.37 9.94
N HIS A 98 -2.62 -8.39 9.33
CA HIS A 98 -1.91 -9.56 8.78
C HIS A 98 -1.93 -9.60 7.26
N ILE A 99 -3.02 -9.16 6.62
CA ILE A 99 -3.15 -9.16 5.16
C ILE A 99 -3.80 -7.86 4.71
N ARG A 100 -3.26 -7.24 3.68
CA ARG A 100 -3.86 -6.08 3.02
C ARG A 100 -3.92 -6.33 1.52
N PHE A 101 -5.06 -6.01 0.93
CA PHE A 101 -5.34 -6.26 -0.49
C PHE A 101 -5.37 -4.96 -1.28
N PHE A 102 -4.80 -5.00 -2.48
CA PHE A 102 -4.67 -3.84 -3.35
C PHE A 102 -5.11 -4.18 -4.76
N LEU A 103 -5.74 -3.22 -5.44
CA LEU A 103 -5.88 -3.25 -6.89
C LEU A 103 -4.88 -2.27 -7.51
N GLY A 104 -4.13 -2.77 -8.48
CA GLY A 104 -3.14 -1.97 -9.19
C GLY A 104 -1.87 -1.70 -8.40
N TYR A 105 -0.91 -1.14 -9.10
CA TYR A 105 0.38 -0.76 -8.52
C TYR A 105 0.87 0.56 -9.13
N SER A 106 1.95 1.09 -8.57
CA SER A 106 2.63 2.30 -9.03
C SER A 106 3.98 1.94 -9.60
N GLY A 107 4.36 2.56 -10.70
CA GLY A 107 5.62 2.29 -11.35
C GLY A 107 6.35 3.56 -11.76
N TRP A 108 7.67 3.47 -11.80
CA TRP A 108 8.56 4.52 -12.30
C TRP A 108 9.54 3.92 -13.29
N GLU A 109 9.77 4.64 -14.37
CA GLU A 109 10.81 4.29 -15.33
C GLU A 109 12.19 4.53 -14.71
N SER A 110 13.24 4.03 -15.38
CA SER A 110 14.62 4.21 -14.97
C SER A 110 14.91 5.68 -14.62
N GLU A 111 15.51 5.89 -13.46
CA GLU A 111 15.88 7.20 -12.90
C GLU A 111 14.72 8.15 -12.57
N GLN A 112 13.49 7.86 -12.98
CA GLN A 112 12.34 8.72 -12.72
C GLN A 112 12.12 8.94 -11.23
N LEU A 113 12.07 7.87 -10.43
CA LEU A 113 11.85 7.98 -8.99
C LEU A 113 12.99 8.74 -8.31
N SER A 114 14.24 8.46 -8.69
CA SER A 114 15.41 9.14 -8.14
C SER A 114 15.36 10.65 -8.42
N ASN A 115 14.93 11.04 -9.60
CA ASN A 115 14.77 12.44 -9.98
C ASN A 115 13.64 13.10 -9.19
N GLU A 116 12.50 12.44 -9.03
CA GLU A 116 11.36 12.95 -8.27
C GLU A 116 11.70 13.12 -6.79
N ILE A 117 12.50 12.22 -6.21
CA ILE A 117 12.99 12.34 -4.84
C ILE A 117 13.92 13.57 -4.73
N ARG A 118 14.81 13.72 -5.69
CA ARG A 118 15.76 14.86 -5.73
C ARG A 118 15.03 16.21 -5.83
N GLU A 119 13.90 16.23 -6.52
CA GLU A 119 13.04 17.42 -6.68
C GLU A 119 12.01 17.58 -5.54
N ASN A 120 12.09 16.75 -4.52
CA ASN A 120 11.15 16.74 -3.38
C ASN A 120 9.68 16.45 -3.76
N THR A 121 9.43 15.82 -4.90
CA THR A 121 8.12 15.29 -5.26
C THR A 121 7.73 14.15 -4.32
N TRP A 122 8.71 13.32 -3.95
CA TRP A 122 8.60 12.27 -2.94
C TRP A 122 9.60 12.52 -1.82
N LEU A 123 9.17 12.27 -0.60
CA LEU A 123 10.03 12.26 0.59
C LEU A 123 10.19 10.83 1.06
N VAL A 124 11.41 10.46 1.45
CA VAL A 124 11.73 9.11 1.89
C VAL A 124 11.66 9.02 3.41
N SER A 125 10.98 7.98 3.91
CA SER A 125 10.89 7.66 5.32
C SER A 125 11.07 6.16 5.51
N GLU A 126 11.65 5.75 6.63
CA GLU A 126 11.69 4.35 7.03
C GLU A 126 10.62 4.11 8.10
N GLU A 127 9.78 3.09 7.87
CA GLU A 127 8.69 2.79 8.77
C GLU A 127 8.71 1.31 9.18
N LYS A 128 8.22 1.03 10.39
CA LYS A 128 8.09 -0.33 10.88
C LYS A 128 6.93 -1.04 10.18
N LYS A 129 7.07 -2.36 10.01
CA LYS A 129 6.02 -3.23 9.46
C LYS A 129 4.67 -3.01 10.16
N SER A 130 4.66 -2.90 11.48
CA SER A 130 3.44 -2.67 12.25
C SER A 130 2.71 -1.39 11.86
N TYR A 131 3.44 -0.35 11.48
CA TYR A 131 2.87 0.91 10.99
C TYR A 131 2.25 0.73 9.60
N LEU A 132 2.95 0.03 8.70
CA LEU A 132 2.50 -0.21 7.34
C LEU A 132 1.21 -1.03 7.27
N MET A 133 0.99 -1.91 8.25
CA MET A 133 -0.13 -2.84 8.28
C MET A 133 -1.29 -2.37 9.18
N LYS A 134 -1.27 -1.12 9.63
CA LYS A 134 -2.38 -0.56 10.42
C LYS A 134 -3.68 -0.56 9.63
N SER A 135 -4.76 -0.94 10.29
CA SER A 135 -6.11 -0.94 9.71
C SER A 135 -6.64 0.47 9.48
N ASP A 136 -6.36 1.38 10.40
CA ASP A 136 -6.76 2.78 10.28
C ASP A 136 -5.71 3.53 9.45
N THR A 137 -6.08 3.82 8.20
CA THR A 137 -5.21 4.54 7.25
C THR A 137 -5.46 6.04 7.25
N LYS A 138 -6.43 6.51 8.02
CA LYS A 138 -6.67 7.95 8.18
C LYS A 138 -5.45 8.61 8.83
N ASP A 139 -5.09 9.75 8.32
CA ASP A 139 -3.97 10.53 8.84
C ASP A 139 -2.58 9.88 8.73
N MET A 140 -2.43 8.70 8.11
CA MET A 140 -1.12 8.06 7.94
C MET A 140 -0.13 8.99 7.25
N TRP A 141 -0.56 9.65 6.18
CA TRP A 141 0.29 10.59 5.44
C TRP A 141 0.72 11.77 6.31
N ARG A 142 -0.21 12.39 7.02
CA ARG A 142 0.07 13.51 7.91
C ARG A 142 1.05 13.12 9.02
N LYS A 143 0.82 11.98 9.66
CA LYS A 143 1.69 11.46 10.72
C LYS A 143 3.09 11.14 10.21
N ALA A 144 3.20 10.59 9.00
CA ALA A 144 4.51 10.33 8.39
C ALA A 144 5.27 11.62 8.11
N LEU A 145 4.59 12.66 7.64
CA LEU A 145 5.21 13.97 7.42
C LEU A 145 5.68 14.60 8.74
N GLU A 146 4.88 14.51 9.79
CA GLU A 146 5.24 15.04 11.11
C GLU A 146 6.52 14.39 11.63
N LYS A 147 6.72 13.11 11.40
CA LYS A 147 7.95 12.39 11.78
C LYS A 147 9.19 12.89 11.04
N LEU A 148 9.04 13.41 9.83
CA LEU A 148 10.15 13.94 9.03
C LEU A 148 10.62 15.33 9.50
N GLY A 149 9.89 15.94 10.42
CA GLY A 149 10.26 17.19 11.06
C GLY A 149 9.35 18.36 10.70
N SER A 150 9.48 19.45 11.45
CA SER A 150 8.63 20.64 11.36
C SER A 150 8.61 21.30 9.97
N LYS A 151 9.68 21.14 9.18
CA LYS A 151 9.76 21.64 7.81
C LYS A 151 8.59 21.13 6.94
N TYR A 152 8.14 19.88 7.17
CA TYR A 152 7.10 19.25 6.37
C TYR A 152 5.72 19.29 7.03
N GLU A 153 5.63 19.73 8.27
CA GLU A 153 4.39 19.84 9.03
C GLU A 153 3.37 20.75 8.34
N THR A 154 3.85 21.83 7.75
CA THR A 154 3.00 22.75 6.99
C THR A 154 2.32 22.08 5.80
N TRP A 155 3.01 21.16 5.14
CA TRP A 155 2.45 20.42 4.00
C TRP A 155 1.29 19.54 4.41
N SER A 156 1.30 18.99 5.63
CA SER A 156 0.22 18.15 6.14
C SER A 156 -1.11 18.88 6.27
N ARG A 157 -1.07 20.21 6.37
CA ARG A 157 -2.24 21.08 6.55
C ARG A 157 -2.83 21.56 5.24
N PHE A 158 -2.14 21.38 4.11
CA PHE A 158 -2.66 21.77 2.81
C PHE A 158 -3.81 20.86 2.38
N PRO A 159 -4.83 21.39 1.69
CA PRO A 159 -5.91 20.56 1.17
C PRO A 159 -5.38 19.54 0.16
N GLN A 160 -6.05 18.39 0.10
CA GLN A 160 -5.65 17.31 -0.81
C GLN A 160 -5.70 17.74 -2.28
N VAL A 161 -6.64 18.57 -2.62
CA VAL A 161 -6.73 19.20 -3.94
C VAL A 161 -6.49 20.69 -3.74
N PRO A 162 -5.38 21.24 -4.26
CA PRO A 162 -5.14 22.68 -4.14
C PRO A 162 -6.28 23.44 -4.81
N THR A 163 -6.88 24.35 -4.07
CA THR A 163 -7.80 25.32 -4.68
C THR A 163 -6.95 26.35 -5.40
N LEU A 164 -7.25 26.57 -6.67
CA LEU A 164 -6.65 27.67 -7.42
C LEU A 164 -7.22 28.99 -6.85
N ASN A 165 -6.40 29.67 -6.15
CA ASN A 165 -6.71 31.04 -5.71
C ASN A 165 -6.21 32.02 -6.76
#